data_bce0ba1eac384bb117920d856df51150
#
_entry.id   bce0ba1eac384bb117920d856df51150
#
_cell.length_a   1.000
_cell.length_b   1.000
_cell.length_c   1.000
_cell.angle_alpha   90.00
_cell.angle_beta   90.00
_cell.angle_gamma   90.00
#
_symmetry.space_group_name_H-M   'P 1'
#
loop_
_entity.id
_entity.type
_entity.pdbx_description
1 polymer ?
#
loop_
_entity_poly.entity_id
_entity_poly.type
_entity_poly.pdbx_seq_one_letter_code
_entity_poly.pdbx_strand_id
1 'polypeptide(L)'
;AVYRRLRGEVPFTLQEAALVSRKLGISLDKIIGISFKSNAMFDMNIVDYDDPFESYYNILYKYVRLINTLEDDPNSSLGTSSNIIPQTLYLKHDLLAKFRLFKWMYQNKYIQCKSFEELELPQKLINIQKDYVDMTKHFHSIDYIWDSMIFQHLINDIQYFSSIHLISNEAKEDIKKELFLLTNELEDLATKGKTENGNTVRIYVSHINFEATYSYVETNNIQLSLIRVYSINSLTTMDNEIFCSLKEWIQSLKKFSTLISESGEMQRIQFFKQQREIIDTL
;
A
#
# COMPACT_ATOMS: atom_id res chain seq x y z
N ALA A 1 39.46 -17.06 -15.40
CA ALA A 1 38.16 -17.37 -16.03
C ALA A 1 37.10 -16.31 -15.71
N VAL A 2 36.87 -15.90 -14.44
CA VAL A 2 35.79 -14.98 -14.00
C VAL A 2 35.93 -13.61 -14.65
N TYR A 3 37.10 -12.96 -14.61
CA TYR A 3 37.31 -11.62 -15.15
C TYR A 3 37.01 -11.51 -16.67
N ARG A 4 37.27 -12.57 -17.45
CA ARG A 4 36.95 -12.59 -18.87
C ARG A 4 35.46 -12.67 -19.14
N ARG A 5 34.69 -13.35 -18.25
CA ARG A 5 33.23 -13.37 -18.31
C ARG A 5 32.61 -12.01 -17.92
N LEU A 6 33.11 -11.38 -16.85
CA LEU A 6 32.68 -10.05 -16.43
C LEU A 6 32.92 -8.97 -17.48
N ARG A 7 33.96 -9.14 -18.35
CA ARG A 7 34.23 -8.24 -19.48
C ARG A 7 33.48 -8.60 -20.76
N GLY A 8 32.64 -9.65 -20.73
CA GLY A 8 31.90 -10.09 -21.91
C GLY A 8 32.74 -10.83 -22.98
N GLU A 9 34.01 -11.13 -22.68
CA GLU A 9 34.91 -11.84 -23.59
C GLU A 9 34.56 -13.34 -23.75
N VAL A 10 33.90 -13.91 -22.77
CA VAL A 10 33.44 -15.30 -22.74
C VAL A 10 31.99 -15.33 -22.20
N PRO A 11 31.04 -15.91 -22.96
CA PRO A 11 29.64 -15.99 -22.49
C PRO A 11 29.51 -16.92 -21.27
N PHE A 12 28.54 -16.65 -20.43
CA PHE A 12 28.15 -17.58 -19.38
C PHE A 12 27.40 -18.77 -19.98
N THR A 13 27.70 -19.97 -19.50
CA THR A 13 26.82 -21.11 -19.76
C THR A 13 25.52 -20.96 -18.99
N LEU A 14 24.45 -21.62 -19.43
CA LEU A 14 23.15 -21.59 -18.73
C LEU A 14 23.28 -22.04 -17.26
N GLN A 15 24.11 -23.03 -16.97
CA GLN A 15 24.39 -23.51 -15.62
C GLN A 15 25.06 -22.43 -14.74
N GLU A 16 26.05 -21.74 -15.29
CA GLU A 16 26.76 -20.65 -14.60
C GLU A 16 25.80 -19.46 -14.36
N ALA A 17 25.00 -19.09 -15.35
CA ALA A 17 24.01 -18.05 -15.25
C ALA A 17 22.95 -18.39 -14.17
N ALA A 18 22.47 -19.65 -14.13
CA ALA A 18 21.52 -20.11 -13.12
C ALA A 18 22.12 -20.08 -11.70
N LEU A 19 23.40 -20.45 -11.52
CA LEU A 19 24.08 -20.37 -10.24
C LEU A 19 24.26 -18.93 -9.75
N VAL A 20 24.66 -18.01 -10.64
CA VAL A 20 24.80 -16.58 -10.34
C VAL A 20 23.45 -15.98 -9.99
N SER A 21 22.43 -16.25 -10.80
CA SER A 21 21.05 -15.81 -10.58
C SER A 21 20.52 -16.23 -9.22
N ARG A 22 20.69 -17.51 -8.85
CA ARG A 22 20.30 -18.03 -7.53
C ARG A 22 21.04 -17.35 -6.39
N LYS A 23 22.35 -17.12 -6.53
CA LYS A 23 23.19 -16.45 -5.52
C LYS A 23 22.83 -14.99 -5.32
N LEU A 24 22.44 -14.31 -6.40
CA LEU A 24 22.08 -12.89 -6.38
C LEU A 24 20.58 -12.64 -6.13
N GLY A 25 19.76 -13.71 -6.10
CA GLY A 25 18.31 -13.58 -6.01
C GLY A 25 17.65 -12.90 -7.22
N ILE A 26 18.28 -13.02 -8.41
CA ILE A 26 17.83 -12.39 -9.66
C ILE A 26 17.19 -13.44 -10.57
N SER A 27 16.03 -13.14 -11.16
CA SER A 27 15.40 -14.01 -12.17
C SER A 27 16.13 -13.89 -13.51
N LEU A 28 16.50 -15.03 -14.11
CA LEU A 28 17.04 -15.08 -15.47
C LEU A 28 16.04 -14.59 -16.51
N ASP A 29 14.75 -14.90 -16.32
CA ASP A 29 13.70 -14.50 -17.24
C ASP A 29 13.55 -12.97 -17.29
N LYS A 30 13.73 -12.28 -16.13
CA LYS A 30 13.81 -10.81 -16.09
C LYS A 30 15.00 -10.25 -16.87
N ILE A 31 16.15 -10.96 -16.85
CA ILE A 31 17.36 -10.51 -17.55
C ILE A 31 17.22 -10.73 -19.05
N ILE A 32 16.64 -11.84 -19.47
CA ILE A 32 16.49 -12.22 -20.87
C ILE A 32 15.36 -11.43 -21.55
N GLY A 33 14.48 -10.79 -20.77
CA GLY A 33 13.37 -9.99 -21.29
C GLY A 33 12.36 -10.85 -22.04
N ILE A 34 12.13 -12.09 -21.61
CA ILE A 34 11.08 -12.94 -22.20
C ILE A 34 9.72 -12.39 -21.76
N SER A 35 9.23 -11.37 -22.43
CA SER A 35 7.84 -11.01 -22.42
C SER A 35 7.12 -11.86 -23.48
N PHE A 36 6.54 -12.97 -23.06
CA PHE A 36 5.50 -13.57 -23.87
C PHE A 36 4.30 -12.59 -23.87
N LYS A 37 3.74 -12.28 -25.03
CA LYS A 37 2.61 -11.36 -25.21
C LYS A 37 1.37 -11.66 -24.31
N SER A 38 1.40 -12.72 -23.52
CA SER A 38 0.33 -13.17 -22.65
C SER A 38 0.74 -13.43 -21.19
N ASN A 39 2.02 -13.28 -20.82
CA ASN A 39 2.49 -13.64 -19.48
C ASN A 39 3.29 -12.49 -18.87
N ALA A 40 2.81 -11.93 -17.77
CA ALA A 40 3.56 -10.98 -16.97
C ALA A 40 4.15 -11.64 -15.73
N MET A 41 5.35 -11.22 -15.34
CA MET A 41 6.00 -11.68 -14.11
C MET A 41 5.70 -10.71 -12.97
N PHE A 42 5.29 -11.26 -11.83
CA PHE A 42 5.03 -10.51 -10.60
C PHE A 42 6.01 -10.93 -9.51
N ASP A 43 6.55 -9.96 -8.80
CA ASP A 43 7.25 -10.20 -7.55
C ASP A 43 6.22 -10.32 -6.42
N MET A 44 6.31 -11.40 -5.66
CA MET A 44 5.46 -11.62 -4.49
C MET A 44 6.13 -11.01 -3.25
N ASN A 45 5.53 -9.97 -2.70
CA ASN A 45 5.96 -9.36 -1.43
C ASN A 45 5.05 -9.91 -0.33
N ILE A 46 5.40 -11.09 0.17
CA ILE A 46 4.64 -11.83 1.18
C ILE A 46 5.41 -11.80 2.49
N VAL A 47 4.71 -11.43 3.56
CA VAL A 47 5.26 -11.45 4.91
C VAL A 47 5.51 -12.89 5.33
N ASP A 48 6.73 -13.18 5.80
CA ASP A 48 7.13 -14.48 6.30
C ASP A 48 6.45 -14.75 7.65
N TYR A 49 5.98 -15.97 7.82
CA TYR A 49 5.30 -16.40 9.05
C TYR A 49 6.26 -16.70 10.20
N ASP A 50 7.50 -17.06 9.91
CA ASP A 50 8.50 -17.39 10.94
C ASP A 50 9.03 -16.13 11.64
N ASP A 51 9.14 -15.00 10.90
CA ASP A 51 9.50 -13.69 11.46
C ASP A 51 8.67 -12.57 10.80
N PRO A 52 7.39 -12.42 11.19
CA PRO A 52 6.48 -11.50 10.55
C PRO A 52 6.89 -10.04 10.71
N PHE A 53 7.49 -9.65 11.83
CA PHE A 53 7.89 -8.26 12.06
C PHE A 53 9.07 -7.86 11.19
N GLU A 54 10.10 -8.70 11.13
CA GLU A 54 11.28 -8.45 10.31
C GLU A 54 10.94 -8.49 8.82
N SER A 55 10.16 -9.48 8.41
CA SER A 55 9.74 -9.63 7.02
C SER A 55 8.88 -8.43 6.57
N TYR A 56 7.91 -7.99 7.38
CA TYR A 56 7.09 -6.84 7.06
C TYR A 56 7.90 -5.54 7.05
N TYR A 57 8.82 -5.36 8.02
CA TYR A 57 9.78 -4.27 8.00
C TYR A 57 10.55 -4.21 6.68
N ASN A 58 11.11 -5.34 6.23
CA ASN A 58 11.92 -5.41 5.01
C ASN A 58 11.10 -5.07 3.75
N ILE A 59 9.82 -5.47 3.69
CA ILE A 59 8.92 -5.12 2.61
C ILE A 59 8.69 -3.60 2.57
N LEU A 60 8.37 -2.97 3.70
CA LEU A 60 8.16 -1.51 3.77
C LEU A 60 9.46 -0.75 3.47
N TYR A 61 10.58 -1.19 4.03
CA TYR A 61 11.90 -0.58 3.82
C TYR A 61 12.30 -0.60 2.33
N LYS A 62 12.00 -1.70 1.61
CA LYS A 62 12.25 -1.78 0.16
C LYS A 62 11.49 -0.68 -0.60
N TYR A 63 10.22 -0.42 -0.25
CA TYR A 63 9.44 0.63 -0.89
C TYR A 63 9.92 2.04 -0.52
N VAL A 64 10.16 2.29 0.77
CA VAL A 64 10.68 3.59 1.25
C VAL A 64 12.00 3.89 0.56
N ARG A 65 12.92 2.94 0.51
CA ARG A 65 14.20 3.11 -0.17
C ARG A 65 14.03 3.37 -1.67
N LEU A 66 13.13 2.63 -2.33
CA LEU A 66 12.87 2.80 -3.77
C LEU A 66 12.37 4.23 -4.04
N ILE A 67 11.40 4.72 -3.28
CA ILE A 67 10.80 6.04 -3.50
C ILE A 67 11.76 7.16 -3.11
N ASN A 68 12.54 7.02 -2.03
CA ASN A 68 13.52 8.04 -1.64
C ASN A 68 14.65 8.23 -2.68
N THR A 69 14.87 7.25 -3.58
CA THR A 69 15.79 7.45 -4.72
C THR A 69 15.20 8.33 -5.83
N LEU A 70 13.91 8.71 -5.72
CA LEU A 70 13.16 9.47 -6.72
C LEU A 70 12.92 10.92 -6.29
N GLU A 71 13.67 11.39 -5.26
CA GLU A 71 13.61 12.78 -4.82
C GLU A 71 13.78 13.73 -6.01
N ASP A 72 12.89 14.75 -6.08
CA ASP A 72 12.88 15.83 -7.10
C ASP A 72 12.47 15.44 -8.52
N ASP A 73 11.79 14.30 -8.74
CA ASP A 73 11.20 14.03 -10.06
C ASP A 73 9.84 14.76 -10.22
N PRO A 74 9.77 15.84 -11.03
CA PRO A 74 8.54 16.61 -11.23
C PRO A 74 7.45 15.84 -11.98
N ASN A 75 7.80 14.69 -12.57
CA ASN A 75 6.86 13.79 -13.26
C ASN A 75 6.41 12.63 -12.37
N SER A 76 6.88 12.59 -11.11
CA SER A 76 6.50 11.50 -10.21
C SER A 76 5.01 11.53 -9.90
N SER A 77 4.35 10.38 -10.03
CA SER A 77 2.93 10.23 -9.73
C SER A 77 2.61 8.90 -9.05
N LEU A 78 1.65 8.97 -8.13
CA LEU A 78 1.03 7.82 -7.47
C LEU A 78 -0.46 7.82 -7.80
N GLY A 79 -0.97 6.73 -8.35
CA GLY A 79 -2.41 6.53 -8.50
C GLY A 79 -2.85 5.29 -7.76
N THR A 80 -3.94 5.40 -7.00
CA THR A 80 -4.46 4.29 -6.20
C THR A 80 -5.98 4.24 -6.27
N SER A 81 -6.54 3.08 -6.62
CA SER A 81 -7.95 2.75 -6.37
C SER A 81 -8.05 1.82 -5.18
N SER A 82 -8.91 2.12 -4.21
CA SER A 82 -8.93 1.42 -2.92
C SER A 82 -10.33 1.17 -2.42
N ASN A 83 -10.64 -0.09 -2.17
CA ASN A 83 -11.86 -0.53 -1.48
C ASN A 83 -11.71 -0.55 0.05
N ILE A 84 -10.50 -0.34 0.55
CA ILE A 84 -10.15 -0.20 1.97
C ILE A 84 -9.19 0.98 2.12
N ILE A 85 -9.02 1.51 3.34
CA ILE A 85 -8.09 2.60 3.60
C ILE A 85 -6.67 2.19 3.18
N PRO A 86 -5.99 2.95 2.28
CA PRO A 86 -4.64 2.65 1.84
C PRO A 86 -3.61 2.68 2.97
N GLN A 87 -2.63 1.80 2.93
CA GLN A 87 -1.52 1.79 3.90
C GLN A 87 -0.75 3.11 3.94
N THR A 88 -0.65 3.78 2.82
CA THR A 88 -0.02 5.10 2.68
C THR A 88 -0.72 6.22 3.46
N LEU A 89 -1.88 5.97 4.02
CA LEU A 89 -2.65 6.95 4.80
C LEU A 89 -2.70 6.61 6.29
N TYR A 90 -2.84 5.32 6.66
CA TYR A 90 -3.09 4.96 8.06
C TYR A 90 -1.89 4.37 8.81
N LEU A 91 -0.80 3.92 8.15
CA LEU A 91 0.31 3.25 8.85
C LEU A 91 1.07 4.14 9.86
N LYS A 92 0.88 5.45 9.82
CA LYS A 92 1.42 6.37 10.85
C LYS A 92 0.59 6.37 12.15
N HIS A 93 -0.62 5.81 12.12
CA HIS A 93 -1.51 5.67 13.26
C HIS A 93 -1.24 4.32 13.94
N ASP A 94 -0.67 4.39 15.14
CA ASP A 94 -0.05 3.23 15.79
C ASP A 94 -1.05 2.10 16.09
N LEU A 95 -2.27 2.41 16.53
CA LEU A 95 -3.30 1.40 16.83
C LEU A 95 -3.90 0.80 15.54
N LEU A 96 -4.12 1.61 14.50
CA LEU A 96 -4.63 1.12 13.22
C LEU A 96 -3.59 0.23 12.53
N ALA A 97 -2.32 0.62 12.55
CA ALA A 97 -1.22 -0.17 12.03
C ALA A 97 -1.08 -1.50 12.80
N LYS A 98 -1.13 -1.45 14.13
CA LYS A 98 -1.11 -2.62 15.02
C LYS A 98 -2.30 -3.54 14.74
N PHE A 99 -3.53 -3.00 14.62
CA PHE A 99 -4.72 -3.81 14.36
C PHE A 99 -4.65 -4.56 13.03
N ARG A 100 -4.18 -3.92 11.97
CA ARG A 100 -4.05 -4.58 10.66
C ARG A 100 -3.07 -5.74 10.70
N LEU A 101 -1.94 -5.57 11.41
CA LEU A 101 -0.97 -6.66 11.58
C LEU A 101 -1.50 -7.76 12.51
N PHE A 102 -2.16 -7.39 13.62
CA PHE A 102 -2.83 -8.32 14.53
C PHE A 102 -3.84 -9.21 13.79
N LYS A 103 -4.74 -8.59 13.01
CA LYS A 103 -5.70 -9.32 12.18
C LYS A 103 -5.02 -10.32 11.25
N TRP A 104 -3.98 -9.88 10.55
CA TRP A 104 -3.24 -10.74 9.61
C TRP A 104 -2.57 -11.92 10.33
N MET A 105 -1.91 -11.69 11.45
CA MET A 105 -1.27 -12.73 12.27
C MET A 105 -2.31 -13.72 12.79
N TYR A 106 -3.45 -13.25 13.28
CA TYR A 106 -4.53 -14.09 13.79
C TYR A 106 -5.12 -15.00 12.71
N GLN A 107 -5.34 -14.48 11.50
CA GLN A 107 -5.82 -15.25 10.35
C GLN A 107 -4.90 -16.43 10.00
N ASN A 108 -3.61 -16.28 10.22
CA ASN A 108 -2.59 -17.26 9.84
C ASN A 108 -2.16 -18.18 11.00
N LYS A 109 -2.84 -18.15 12.14
CA LYS A 109 -2.61 -19.00 13.32
C LYS A 109 -1.21 -18.86 13.95
N TYR A 110 -0.50 -17.77 13.70
CA TYR A 110 0.85 -17.52 14.24
C TYR A 110 0.88 -16.58 15.43
N ILE A 111 -0.28 -16.18 15.95
CA ILE A 111 -0.34 -15.33 17.14
C ILE A 111 0.02 -16.16 18.38
N GLN A 112 1.07 -15.71 19.06
CA GLN A 112 1.40 -16.16 20.40
C GLN A 112 0.65 -15.36 21.49
N CYS A 113 0.17 -14.13 21.16
CA CYS A 113 -0.59 -13.27 22.05
C CYS A 113 -2.09 -13.64 22.04
N LYS A 114 -2.72 -13.55 23.22
CA LYS A 114 -4.13 -13.92 23.42
C LYS A 114 -5.11 -12.79 23.06
N SER A 115 -4.63 -11.56 23.00
CA SER A 115 -5.44 -10.38 22.70
C SER A 115 -4.65 -9.32 21.92
N PHE A 116 -5.35 -8.35 21.39
CA PHE A 116 -4.77 -7.20 20.71
C PHE A 116 -3.82 -6.41 21.60
N GLU A 117 -4.15 -6.27 22.88
CA GLU A 117 -3.37 -5.50 23.86
C GLU A 117 -1.99 -6.11 24.08
N GLU A 118 -1.90 -7.46 24.12
CA GLU A 118 -0.64 -8.18 24.34
C GLU A 118 0.33 -8.07 23.16
N LEU A 119 -0.15 -7.68 21.96
CA LEU A 119 0.73 -7.53 20.80
C LEU A 119 1.58 -6.28 20.95
N GLU A 120 2.89 -6.43 21.04
CA GLU A 120 3.85 -5.34 21.01
C GLU A 120 4.58 -5.29 19.66
N LEU A 121 4.57 -4.12 19.02
CA LEU A 121 5.31 -3.93 17.78
C LEU A 121 6.73 -3.44 18.07
N PRO A 122 7.76 -4.00 17.41
CA PRO A 122 9.12 -3.49 17.52
C PRO A 122 9.20 -2.03 17.07
N GLN A 123 9.95 -1.20 17.79
CA GLN A 123 10.07 0.24 17.48
C GLN A 123 10.55 0.49 16.04
N LYS A 124 11.46 -0.34 15.53
CA LYS A 124 11.91 -0.24 14.13
C LYS A 124 10.78 -0.42 13.11
N LEU A 125 9.80 -1.30 13.42
CA LEU A 125 8.64 -1.49 12.55
C LEU A 125 7.71 -0.28 12.60
N ILE A 126 7.47 0.28 13.79
CA ILE A 126 6.69 1.52 13.95
C ILE A 126 7.34 2.66 13.16
N ASN A 127 8.65 2.81 13.24
CA ASN A 127 9.37 3.86 12.53
C ASN A 127 9.23 3.72 11.01
N ILE A 128 9.49 2.52 10.46
CA ILE A 128 9.38 2.32 9.01
C ILE A 128 7.93 2.44 8.50
N GLN A 129 6.92 2.17 9.33
CA GLN A 129 5.51 2.42 8.99
C GLN A 129 5.23 3.92 8.82
N LYS A 130 5.82 4.77 9.67
CA LYS A 130 5.72 6.23 9.55
C LYS A 130 6.47 6.74 8.32
N ASP A 131 7.70 6.26 8.11
CA ASP A 131 8.49 6.59 6.90
C ASP A 131 7.75 6.17 5.62
N TYR A 132 7.01 5.05 5.65
CA TYR A 132 6.21 4.57 4.51
C TYR A 132 5.05 5.52 4.17
N VAL A 133 4.44 6.17 5.15
CA VAL A 133 3.45 7.22 4.89
C VAL A 133 4.15 8.49 4.39
N ASP A 134 5.25 8.87 5.02
CA ASP A 134 5.97 10.10 4.68
C ASP A 134 6.57 10.06 3.28
N MET A 135 6.96 8.89 2.75
CA MET A 135 7.46 8.76 1.38
C MET A 135 6.45 9.25 0.33
N THR A 136 5.14 9.25 0.63
CA THR A 136 4.14 9.75 -0.31
C THR A 136 4.25 11.25 -0.59
N LYS A 137 4.88 12.02 0.32
CA LYS A 137 5.10 13.47 0.17
C LYS A 137 6.08 13.81 -0.96
N HIS A 138 6.86 12.83 -1.46
CA HIS A 138 7.80 12.99 -2.56
C HIS A 138 7.12 12.94 -3.94
N PHE A 139 5.91 12.40 -4.06
CA PHE A 139 5.19 12.39 -5.33
C PHE A 139 4.66 13.77 -5.68
N HIS A 140 4.99 14.24 -6.89
CA HIS A 140 4.50 15.53 -7.41
C HIS A 140 2.97 15.55 -7.57
N SER A 141 2.38 14.40 -7.90
CA SER A 141 0.92 14.26 -7.97
C SER A 141 0.45 12.91 -7.43
N ILE A 142 -0.67 12.94 -6.69
CA ILE A 142 -1.31 11.76 -6.12
C ILE A 142 -2.78 11.76 -6.48
N ASP A 143 -3.25 10.64 -7.04
CA ASP A 143 -4.66 10.37 -7.32
C ASP A 143 -5.17 9.24 -6.44
N TYR A 144 -6.08 9.53 -5.53
CA TYR A 144 -6.82 8.54 -4.76
C TYR A 144 -8.22 8.37 -5.32
N ILE A 145 -8.63 7.14 -5.60
CA ILE A 145 -9.99 6.79 -5.97
C ILE A 145 -10.50 5.82 -4.91
N TRP A 146 -11.41 6.28 -4.06
CA TRP A 146 -11.88 5.53 -2.92
C TRP A 146 -13.26 4.92 -3.19
N ASP A 147 -13.47 3.71 -2.70
CA ASP A 147 -14.81 3.17 -2.51
C ASP A 147 -15.59 4.02 -1.51
N SER A 148 -16.90 4.19 -1.72
CA SER A 148 -17.77 4.96 -0.83
C SER A 148 -17.85 4.39 0.58
N MET A 149 -17.55 3.10 0.76
CA MET A 149 -17.59 2.35 2.03
C MET A 149 -16.19 2.03 2.56
N ILE A 150 -15.19 2.85 2.24
CA ILE A 150 -13.76 2.60 2.48
C ILE A 150 -13.41 2.30 3.96
N PHE A 151 -14.18 2.82 4.93
CA PHE A 151 -14.02 2.54 6.36
C PHE A 151 -14.78 1.30 6.82
N GLN A 152 -15.87 0.93 6.14
CA GLN A 152 -16.83 -0.07 6.63
C GLN A 152 -16.18 -1.44 6.92
N HIS A 153 -15.30 -1.89 6.02
CA HIS A 153 -14.64 -3.18 6.22
C HIS A 153 -13.76 -3.20 7.48
N LEU A 154 -13.05 -2.10 7.76
CA LEU A 154 -12.23 -1.99 8.95
C LEU A 154 -13.08 -1.98 10.22
N ILE A 155 -14.19 -1.24 10.21
CA ILE A 155 -15.14 -1.20 11.33
C ILE A 155 -15.73 -2.59 11.61
N ASN A 156 -16.20 -3.29 10.58
CA ASN A 156 -16.72 -4.65 10.70
C ASN A 156 -15.67 -5.61 11.29
N ASP A 157 -14.43 -5.50 10.85
CA ASP A 157 -13.33 -6.30 11.39
C ASP A 157 -13.15 -6.03 12.90
N ILE A 158 -13.07 -4.76 13.32
CA ILE A 158 -12.85 -4.40 14.72
C ILE A 158 -14.04 -4.87 15.59
N GLN A 159 -15.28 -4.68 15.12
CA GLN A 159 -16.47 -5.18 15.79
C GLN A 159 -16.43 -6.71 15.97
N TYR A 160 -16.05 -7.44 14.92
CA TYR A 160 -15.92 -8.90 15.00
C TYR A 160 -14.88 -9.30 16.05
N PHE A 161 -13.66 -8.74 16.01
CA PHE A 161 -12.60 -9.08 16.96
C PHE A 161 -12.97 -8.68 18.41
N SER A 162 -13.71 -7.60 18.60
CA SER A 162 -14.26 -7.21 19.91
C SER A 162 -15.34 -8.21 20.38
N SER A 163 -16.22 -8.67 19.48
CA SER A 163 -17.30 -9.61 19.83
C SER A 163 -16.78 -10.98 20.30
N ILE A 164 -15.61 -11.38 19.85
CA ILE A 164 -14.93 -12.62 20.28
C ILE A 164 -13.88 -12.37 21.38
N HIS A 165 -13.93 -11.22 22.04
CA HIS A 165 -13.09 -10.82 23.18
C HIS A 165 -11.58 -10.80 22.91
N LEU A 166 -11.18 -10.54 21.66
CA LEU A 166 -9.77 -10.35 21.28
C LEU A 166 -9.32 -8.89 21.31
N ILE A 167 -10.27 -7.97 21.44
CA ILE A 167 -10.07 -6.54 21.66
C ILE A 167 -10.96 -6.11 22.82
N SER A 168 -10.39 -5.47 23.83
CA SER A 168 -11.14 -4.93 24.96
C SER A 168 -12.00 -3.72 24.53
N ASN A 169 -13.01 -3.38 25.32
CA ASN A 169 -13.81 -2.18 25.07
C ASN A 169 -12.96 -0.91 25.14
N GLU A 170 -11.95 -0.86 26.02
CA GLU A 170 -11.03 0.27 26.14
C GLU A 170 -10.21 0.44 24.87
N ALA A 171 -9.55 -0.63 24.40
CA ALA A 171 -8.76 -0.60 23.17
C ALA A 171 -9.62 -0.28 21.93
N LYS A 172 -10.87 -0.76 21.91
CA LYS A 172 -11.84 -0.42 20.87
C LYS A 172 -12.14 1.08 20.83
N GLU A 173 -12.38 1.71 22.00
CA GLU A 173 -12.60 3.15 22.09
C GLU A 173 -11.35 3.95 21.67
N ASP A 174 -10.15 3.48 21.99
CA ASP A 174 -8.92 4.15 21.56
C ASP A 174 -8.68 4.03 20.05
N ILE A 175 -8.97 2.87 19.45
CA ILE A 175 -8.97 2.69 17.99
C ILE A 175 -10.01 3.62 17.34
N LYS A 176 -11.20 3.76 17.93
CA LYS A 176 -12.25 4.67 17.47
C LYS A 176 -11.77 6.13 17.44
N LYS A 177 -11.10 6.59 18.51
CA LYS A 177 -10.52 7.95 18.56
C LYS A 177 -9.48 8.15 17.44
N GLU A 178 -8.62 7.15 17.22
CA GLU A 178 -7.60 7.22 16.17
C GLU A 178 -8.23 7.21 14.76
N LEU A 179 -9.34 6.51 14.55
CA LEU A 179 -10.13 6.56 13.30
C LEU A 179 -10.73 7.95 13.05
N PHE A 180 -11.23 8.62 14.08
CA PHE A 180 -11.70 10.01 13.95
C PHE A 180 -10.55 10.96 13.62
N LEU A 181 -9.39 10.78 14.25
CA LEU A 181 -8.20 11.56 13.94
C LEU A 181 -7.81 11.39 12.47
N LEU A 182 -7.69 10.15 11.99
CA LEU A 182 -7.41 9.84 10.60
C LEU A 182 -8.46 10.47 9.66
N THR A 183 -9.74 10.37 9.99
CA THR A 183 -10.82 10.93 9.16
C THR A 183 -10.71 12.45 9.04
N ASN A 184 -10.37 13.15 10.12
CA ASN A 184 -10.16 14.60 10.11
C ASN A 184 -8.93 14.97 9.25
N GLU A 185 -7.82 14.23 9.36
CA GLU A 185 -6.64 14.44 8.53
C GLU A 185 -6.94 14.24 7.03
N LEU A 186 -7.74 13.22 6.70
CA LEU A 186 -8.15 12.95 5.31
C LEU A 186 -9.09 14.03 4.76
N GLU A 187 -10.00 14.56 5.58
CA GLU A 187 -10.86 15.68 5.19
C GLU A 187 -10.06 16.97 4.98
N ASP A 188 -9.08 17.23 5.85
CA ASP A 188 -8.14 18.34 5.69
C ASP A 188 -7.30 18.21 4.41
N LEU A 189 -6.79 17.00 4.14
CA LEU A 189 -6.06 16.70 2.90
C LEU A 189 -6.95 16.92 1.67
N ALA A 190 -8.20 16.44 1.72
CA ALA A 190 -9.17 16.66 0.65
C ALA A 190 -9.50 18.15 0.48
N THR A 191 -9.63 18.89 1.56
CA THR A 191 -9.93 20.32 1.53
C THR A 191 -8.80 21.13 0.90
N LYS A 192 -7.55 20.82 1.26
CA LYS A 192 -6.35 21.49 0.73
C LYS A 192 -6.01 21.06 -0.69
N GLY A 193 -6.30 19.82 -1.07
CA GLY A 193 -5.90 19.21 -2.33
C GLY A 193 -4.40 19.15 -2.54
N LYS A 194 -3.61 19.28 -1.46
CA LYS A 194 -2.15 19.36 -1.48
C LYS A 194 -1.55 18.70 -0.26
N THR A 195 -0.38 18.09 -0.44
CA THR A 195 0.47 17.63 0.66
C THR A 195 1.08 18.82 1.41
N GLU A 196 1.72 18.56 2.54
CA GLU A 196 2.50 19.57 3.29
C GLU A 196 3.60 20.22 2.43
N ASN A 197 4.16 19.47 1.48
CA ASN A 197 5.18 19.94 0.53
C ASN A 197 4.60 20.73 -0.66
N GLY A 198 3.27 20.92 -0.73
CA GLY A 198 2.59 21.64 -1.80
C GLY A 198 2.27 20.78 -3.03
N ASN A 199 2.57 19.50 -3.02
CA ASN A 199 2.32 18.58 -4.12
C ASN A 199 0.82 18.27 -4.26
N THR A 200 0.35 18.11 -5.49
CA THR A 200 -1.07 17.95 -5.79
C THR A 200 -1.65 16.62 -5.30
N VAL A 201 -2.78 16.66 -4.61
CA VAL A 201 -3.56 15.49 -4.20
C VAL A 201 -4.99 15.62 -4.71
N ARG A 202 -5.41 14.65 -5.52
CA ARG A 202 -6.80 14.54 -5.98
C ARG A 202 -7.45 13.32 -5.37
N ILE A 203 -8.60 13.53 -4.73
CA ILE A 203 -9.36 12.47 -4.07
C ILE A 203 -10.73 12.38 -4.73
N TYR A 204 -11.04 11.19 -5.20
CA TYR A 204 -12.30 10.84 -5.86
C TYR A 204 -13.02 9.78 -5.03
N VAL A 205 -14.35 9.85 -4.96
CA VAL A 205 -15.21 8.81 -4.42
C VAL A 205 -15.92 8.13 -5.57
N SER A 206 -15.71 6.83 -5.72
CA SER A 206 -16.27 6.03 -6.79
C SER A 206 -17.74 5.68 -6.54
N HIS A 207 -18.53 5.67 -7.60
CA HIS A 207 -19.93 5.18 -7.61
C HIS A 207 -20.02 3.72 -8.03
N ILE A 208 -18.89 3.11 -8.43
CA ILE A 208 -18.81 1.68 -8.77
C ILE A 208 -17.79 1.01 -7.85
N ASN A 209 -18.02 -0.26 -7.52
CA ASN A 209 -17.16 -1.04 -6.65
C ASN A 209 -15.99 -1.63 -7.44
N PHE A 210 -14.89 -1.92 -6.72
CA PHE A 210 -13.74 -2.68 -7.21
C PHE A 210 -13.24 -3.62 -6.11
N GLU A 211 -12.67 -4.76 -6.53
CA GLU A 211 -12.50 -5.93 -5.63
C GLU A 211 -11.28 -5.83 -4.72
N ALA A 212 -10.28 -5.00 -5.08
CA ALA A 212 -9.02 -4.90 -4.34
C ALA A 212 -8.43 -3.49 -4.41
N THR A 213 -7.32 -3.30 -3.70
CA THR A 213 -6.51 -2.08 -3.85
C THR A 213 -5.48 -2.30 -4.96
N TYR A 214 -5.52 -1.42 -5.94
CA TYR A 214 -4.59 -1.35 -7.07
C TYR A 214 -3.86 -0.01 -7.04
N SER A 215 -2.56 -0.04 -7.27
CA SER A 215 -1.75 1.19 -7.30
C SER A 215 -0.75 1.15 -8.42
N TYR A 216 -0.42 2.32 -8.97
CA TYR A 216 0.75 2.49 -9.81
C TYR A 216 1.63 3.60 -9.27
N VAL A 217 2.93 3.44 -9.47
CA VAL A 217 3.94 4.48 -9.28
C VAL A 217 4.61 4.74 -10.62
N GLU A 218 4.66 5.99 -11.01
CA GLU A 218 5.31 6.44 -12.24
C GLU A 218 6.32 7.53 -11.93
N THR A 219 7.47 7.41 -12.54
CA THR A 219 8.55 8.40 -12.54
C THR A 219 9.27 8.36 -13.87
N ASN A 220 10.24 9.22 -14.09
CA ASN A 220 11.08 9.16 -15.30
C ASN A 220 11.79 7.83 -15.51
N ASN A 221 12.08 7.08 -14.42
CA ASN A 221 12.90 5.88 -14.46
C ASN A 221 12.17 4.61 -14.00
N ILE A 222 11.01 4.74 -13.35
CA ILE A 222 10.31 3.61 -12.73
C ILE A 222 8.84 3.65 -13.10
N GLN A 223 8.36 2.51 -13.57
CA GLN A 223 6.95 2.22 -13.78
C GLN A 223 6.63 0.95 -12.97
N LEU A 224 5.92 1.12 -11.87
CA LEU A 224 5.62 0.03 -10.94
C LEU A 224 4.11 -0.13 -10.79
N SER A 225 3.63 -1.35 -10.98
CA SER A 225 2.26 -1.77 -10.66
C SER A 225 2.25 -2.54 -9.36
N LEU A 226 1.25 -2.29 -8.51
CA LEU A 226 1.06 -2.98 -7.24
C LEU A 226 -0.40 -3.40 -7.10
N ILE A 227 -0.60 -4.66 -6.74
CA ILE A 227 -1.91 -5.22 -6.40
C ILE A 227 -1.85 -5.73 -4.97
N ARG A 228 -2.74 -5.25 -4.10
CA ARG A 228 -2.84 -5.73 -2.73
C ARG A 228 -3.49 -7.09 -2.70
N VAL A 229 -2.85 -8.05 -2.02
CA VAL A 229 -3.35 -9.41 -1.86
C VAL A 229 -3.18 -9.86 -0.42
N TYR A 230 -3.99 -10.82 0.02
CA TYR A 230 -3.89 -11.45 1.33
C TYR A 230 -3.68 -10.44 2.48
N SER A 231 -4.53 -9.41 2.55
CA SER A 231 -4.52 -8.36 3.58
C SER A 231 -3.35 -7.38 3.47
N ILE A 232 -2.16 -7.69 3.99
CA ILE A 232 -1.00 -6.78 4.03
C ILE A 232 0.04 -7.04 2.94
N ASN A 233 -0.09 -8.14 2.23
CA ASN A 233 0.83 -8.57 1.18
C ASN A 233 0.55 -7.87 -0.16
N SER A 234 1.46 -7.99 -1.11
CA SER A 234 1.30 -7.40 -2.44
C SER A 234 1.99 -8.19 -3.54
N LEU A 235 1.45 -8.08 -4.74
CA LEU A 235 2.10 -8.44 -5.99
C LEU A 235 2.57 -7.15 -6.66
N THR A 236 3.81 -7.14 -7.16
CA THR A 236 4.35 -6.00 -7.90
C THR A 236 4.98 -6.44 -9.21
N THR A 237 4.87 -5.59 -10.23
CA THR A 237 5.57 -5.79 -11.50
C THR A 237 6.02 -4.45 -12.07
N MET A 238 7.14 -4.48 -12.82
CA MET A 238 7.63 -3.36 -13.62
C MET A 238 7.39 -3.60 -15.11
N ASP A 239 6.53 -4.56 -15.45
CA ASP A 239 6.13 -4.81 -16.83
C ASP A 239 5.36 -3.62 -17.39
N ASN A 240 5.83 -3.08 -18.54
CA ASN A 240 5.28 -1.85 -19.11
C ASN A 240 3.85 -2.03 -19.64
N GLU A 241 3.50 -3.19 -20.21
CA GLU A 241 2.15 -3.42 -20.73
C GLU A 241 1.15 -3.49 -19.59
N ILE A 242 1.51 -4.20 -18.51
CA ILE A 242 0.69 -4.26 -17.28
C ILE A 242 0.57 -2.88 -16.64
N PHE A 243 1.68 -2.14 -16.58
CA PHE A 243 1.67 -0.79 -16.03
C PHE A 243 0.73 0.13 -16.79
N CYS A 244 0.85 0.20 -18.12
CA CYS A 244 -0.02 1.04 -18.95
C CYS A 244 -1.48 0.65 -18.79
N SER A 245 -1.79 -0.65 -18.86
CA SER A 245 -3.15 -1.17 -18.70
C SER A 245 -3.74 -0.83 -17.34
N LEU A 246 -2.98 -1.05 -16.25
CA LEU A 246 -3.43 -0.74 -14.88
C LEU A 246 -3.64 0.76 -14.68
N LYS A 247 -2.70 1.59 -15.15
CA LYS A 247 -2.80 3.04 -15.07
C LYS A 247 -4.02 3.55 -15.83
N GLU A 248 -4.22 3.11 -17.07
CA GLU A 248 -5.39 3.48 -17.87
C GLU A 248 -6.70 3.08 -17.19
N TRP A 249 -6.75 1.86 -16.62
CA TRP A 249 -7.92 1.39 -15.88
C TRP A 249 -8.19 2.28 -14.66
N ILE A 250 -7.19 2.54 -13.79
CA ILE A 250 -7.35 3.41 -12.62
C ILE A 250 -7.81 4.82 -13.05
N GLN A 251 -7.20 5.40 -14.11
CA GLN A 251 -7.60 6.71 -14.60
C GLN A 251 -9.03 6.70 -15.16
N SER A 252 -9.48 5.60 -15.75
CA SER A 252 -10.84 5.45 -16.27
C SER A 252 -11.91 5.50 -15.17
N LEU A 253 -11.59 5.05 -13.95
CA LEU A 253 -12.50 5.09 -12.80
C LEU A 253 -12.93 6.52 -12.44
N LYS A 254 -12.13 7.54 -12.75
CA LYS A 254 -12.49 8.94 -12.53
C LYS A 254 -13.79 9.34 -13.24
N LYS A 255 -14.12 8.68 -14.37
CA LYS A 255 -15.37 8.92 -15.10
C LYS A 255 -16.62 8.49 -14.30
N PHE A 256 -16.43 7.56 -13.35
CA PHE A 256 -17.49 7.02 -12.51
C PHE A 256 -17.34 7.49 -11.05
N SER A 257 -16.61 8.58 -10.83
CA SER A 257 -16.28 9.05 -9.50
C SER A 257 -16.53 10.54 -9.36
N THR A 258 -16.82 10.98 -8.15
CA THR A 258 -16.94 12.38 -7.79
C THR A 258 -15.63 12.88 -7.17
N LEU A 259 -15.06 13.95 -7.72
CA LEU A 259 -13.92 14.65 -7.12
C LEU A 259 -14.39 15.37 -5.84
N ILE A 260 -13.73 15.08 -4.72
CA ILE A 260 -14.03 15.68 -3.41
C ILE A 260 -12.88 16.53 -2.84
N SER A 261 -11.73 16.59 -3.55
CA SER A 261 -10.61 17.47 -3.18
C SER A 261 -10.74 18.84 -3.86
N GLU A 262 -10.31 19.91 -3.19
CA GLU A 262 -10.38 21.31 -3.60
C GLU A 262 -11.80 21.77 -3.94
N SER A 263 -12.36 21.26 -5.03
CA SER A 263 -13.75 21.43 -5.45
C SER A 263 -14.66 20.34 -4.86
N GLY A 264 -15.99 20.47 -4.99
CA GLY A 264 -16.94 19.46 -4.51
C GLY A 264 -17.15 19.49 -2.99
N GLU A 265 -17.20 20.67 -2.39
CA GLU A 265 -17.33 20.86 -0.95
C GLU A 265 -18.53 20.12 -0.35
N MET A 266 -19.72 20.21 -0.97
CA MET A 266 -20.92 19.52 -0.49
C MET A 266 -20.75 18.00 -0.49
N GLN A 267 -20.17 17.46 -1.55
CA GLN A 267 -19.91 16.01 -1.69
C GLN A 267 -18.84 15.55 -0.68
N ARG A 268 -17.80 16.36 -0.44
CA ARG A 268 -16.79 16.12 0.58
C ARG A 268 -17.41 16.05 1.98
N ILE A 269 -18.20 17.07 2.37
CA ILE A 269 -18.87 17.12 3.67
C ILE A 269 -19.79 15.90 3.85
N GLN A 270 -20.57 15.56 2.83
CA GLN A 270 -21.47 14.43 2.88
C GLN A 270 -20.71 13.10 3.02
N PHE A 271 -19.63 12.92 2.26
CA PHE A 271 -18.81 11.71 2.33
C PHE A 271 -18.20 11.55 3.73
N PHE A 272 -17.50 12.56 4.25
CA PHE A 272 -16.85 12.44 5.57
C PHE A 272 -17.85 12.35 6.71
N LYS A 273 -19.03 12.99 6.60
CA LYS A 273 -20.14 12.77 7.55
C LYS A 273 -20.55 11.29 7.58
N GLN A 274 -20.76 10.68 6.41
CA GLN A 274 -21.10 9.25 6.31
C GLN A 274 -20.02 8.37 6.92
N GLN A 275 -18.71 8.66 6.66
CA GLN A 275 -17.64 7.87 7.26
C GLN A 275 -17.63 8.00 8.81
N ARG A 276 -17.89 9.18 9.37
CA ARG A 276 -18.01 9.37 10.82
C ARG A 276 -19.20 8.60 11.40
N GLU A 277 -20.35 8.59 10.71
CA GLU A 277 -21.50 7.78 11.11
C GLU A 277 -21.17 6.28 11.13
N ILE A 278 -20.40 5.79 10.16
CA ILE A 278 -19.89 4.40 10.13
C ILE A 278 -18.97 4.15 11.33
N ILE A 279 -18.03 5.05 11.63
CA ILE A 279 -17.11 4.93 12.76
C ILE A 279 -17.88 4.94 14.09
N ASP A 280 -18.96 5.73 14.19
CA ASP A 280 -19.80 5.80 15.40
C ASP A 280 -20.49 4.48 15.73
N THR A 281 -20.67 3.59 14.76
CA THR A 281 -21.20 2.24 15.02
C THR A 281 -20.23 1.33 15.77
N LEU A 282 -18.96 1.71 15.88
CA LEU A 282 -17.95 0.98 16.63
C LEU A 282 -18.12 1.20 18.14
#